data_cf8ee33eb543c761106a6edaeee9c51b
#
_entry.id   cf8ee33eb543c761106a6edaeee9c51b
#
_cell.length_a   1.000
_cell.length_b   1.000
_cell.length_c   1.000
_cell.angle_alpha   90.00
_cell.angle_beta   90.00
_cell.angle_gamma   90.00
#
_symmetry.space_group_name_H-M   'P 1'
#
loop_
_entity.id
_entity.type
_entity.pdbx_description
1 polymer ?
#
loop_
_entity_poly.entity_id
_entity_poly.type
_entity_poly.pdbx_seq_one_letter_code
_entity_poly.pdbx_strand_id
1 'polypeptide(L)'
;MTSRILQENTDLLLTQSNDPLINDNFIGADGFSTGNPQLATTTLAQTHTLTSVAIVTQDPVVSSTAITQEHDLSALGFITGNPVANQAALTQEHGLTASGFSTGSPVVSDATMTEDESFSTSPVVTGAPEVGSTTISQNHSFVTDGILTGRPDVDDATDPNTLFEQVEQKMLGGWPRRLFEHTELAIARGFTKGHRSLYKFGYNPDVNSEEETVWSQGGNMTYPTSAVTMFVSSTSANDANGGTGANSILIQGLDENYDEIEETVFLNGQTQVATQLAYLRVYRAFVTLAGTGGTSGGTIYIGSSGATGGVPNTTVYANLSFGNQTQMAAYTVPAGYTLYLDDINFTAALSTANKTATCSFVSRTFGSNVFRTRFINVLQSNQLITKFEYPQPFPEKTDLECRVTTNTTSNAIGASFQGVLIKNTA
;
A
#
# COMPACT_ATOMS: atom_id res chain seq x y z
N MET A 1 -42.00 -27.69 40.32
CA MET A 1 -41.93 -29.13 39.91
C MET A 1 -40.48 -29.32 39.42
N THR A 2 -39.82 -30.26 40.09
CA THR A 2 -38.41 -30.57 39.86
C THR A 2 -38.19 -31.19 38.48
N SER A 3 -37.51 -30.49 37.61
CA SER A 3 -37.04 -31.06 36.35
C SER A 3 -35.96 -32.10 36.61
N ARG A 4 -36.20 -33.34 36.29
CA ARG A 4 -35.20 -34.42 36.36
C ARG A 4 -34.42 -34.45 35.05
N ILE A 5 -33.12 -34.25 35.14
CA ILE A 5 -32.19 -34.59 34.07
C ILE A 5 -31.99 -36.10 34.13
N LEU A 6 -32.46 -36.82 33.09
CA LEU A 6 -32.17 -38.22 32.91
C LEU A 6 -30.99 -38.38 31.98
N GLN A 7 -29.91 -38.89 32.52
CA GLN A 7 -28.76 -39.35 31.78
C GLN A 7 -28.97 -40.81 31.36
N GLU A 8 -29.31 -41.10 30.15
CA GLU A 8 -29.17 -42.41 29.54
C GLU A 8 -28.28 -42.37 28.35
N ASN A 9 -27.17 -43.12 28.45
CA ASN A 9 -26.27 -43.52 27.37
C ASN A 9 -25.96 -42.45 26.31
N THR A 10 -24.92 -41.67 26.59
CA THR A 10 -24.14 -40.93 25.59
C THR A 10 -24.80 -39.80 24.79
N ASP A 11 -26.10 -39.60 24.88
CA ASP A 11 -26.76 -38.47 24.21
C ASP A 11 -27.39 -37.53 25.25
N LEU A 12 -26.94 -36.26 25.29
CA LEU A 12 -27.56 -35.23 26.09
C LEU A 12 -28.86 -34.76 25.41
N LEU A 13 -29.99 -35.17 25.91
CA LEU A 13 -31.31 -34.73 25.43
C LEU A 13 -31.75 -33.49 26.20
N LEU A 14 -31.67 -32.34 25.56
CA LEU A 14 -32.28 -31.10 26.05
C LEU A 14 -33.74 -31.06 25.63
N THR A 15 -34.66 -31.23 26.55
CA THR A 15 -36.08 -30.98 26.30
C THR A 15 -36.41 -29.52 26.44
N GLN A 16 -36.86 -28.89 25.36
CA GLN A 16 -37.43 -27.54 25.40
C GLN A 16 -38.81 -27.56 26.12
N SER A 17 -38.93 -26.81 27.17
CA SER A 17 -40.20 -26.24 27.59
C SER A 17 -40.11 -24.72 27.55
N ASN A 18 -41.15 -24.07 27.02
CA ASN A 18 -41.23 -22.59 26.88
C ASN A 18 -41.47 -21.87 28.21
N ASP A 19 -40.98 -22.36 29.30
CA ASP A 19 -41.06 -21.66 30.59
C ASP A 19 -39.87 -20.71 30.78
N PRO A 20 -40.09 -19.48 31.30
CA PRO A 20 -38.99 -18.58 31.63
C PRO A 20 -38.11 -19.19 32.71
N LEU A 21 -36.88 -19.53 32.35
CA LEU A 21 -35.90 -20.03 33.31
C LEU A 21 -35.34 -18.85 34.12
N ILE A 22 -35.65 -18.87 35.39
CA ILE A 22 -35.04 -17.99 36.38
C ILE A 22 -33.93 -18.81 37.04
N ASN A 23 -32.70 -18.54 36.66
CA ASN A 23 -31.41 -18.91 37.24
C ASN A 23 -30.45 -19.58 36.26
N ASP A 24 -29.14 -19.42 36.52
CA ASP A 24 -27.99 -19.87 35.78
C ASP A 24 -28.15 -21.25 35.12
N ASN A 25 -28.08 -21.29 33.78
CA ASN A 25 -28.03 -22.53 33.04
C ASN A 25 -26.60 -22.96 32.79
N PHE A 26 -26.14 -23.92 33.56
CA PHE A 26 -24.84 -24.57 33.38
C PHE A 26 -25.05 -25.92 32.70
N ILE A 27 -24.39 -26.14 31.57
CA ILE A 27 -24.34 -27.45 30.90
C ILE A 27 -22.90 -27.90 30.86
N GLY A 28 -22.57 -28.91 31.68
CA GLY A 28 -21.26 -29.53 31.72
C GLY A 28 -21.32 -30.97 31.17
N ALA A 29 -20.33 -31.33 30.35
CA ALA A 29 -20.17 -32.67 29.82
C ALA A 29 -18.76 -33.19 30.08
N ASP A 30 -18.64 -34.34 30.76
CA ASP A 30 -17.38 -35.06 30.95
C ASP A 30 -17.31 -36.18 29.90
N GLY A 31 -16.61 -35.95 28.79
CA GLY A 31 -16.45 -36.98 27.76
C GLY A 31 -16.63 -36.48 26.33
N PHE A 32 -16.86 -37.40 25.38
CA PHE A 32 -17.08 -37.08 23.98
C PHE A 32 -18.46 -36.49 23.72
N SER A 33 -18.53 -35.33 23.07
CA SER A 33 -19.74 -34.81 22.48
C SER A 33 -19.65 -34.95 20.94
N THR A 34 -20.52 -35.72 20.33
CA THR A 34 -20.58 -35.99 18.86
C THR A 34 -21.76 -35.31 18.17
N GLY A 35 -22.51 -34.46 18.85
CA GLY A 35 -23.62 -33.68 18.29
C GLY A 35 -23.34 -32.19 18.27
N ASN A 36 -24.20 -31.44 17.55
CA ASN A 36 -24.20 -29.98 17.60
C ASN A 36 -24.92 -29.50 18.84
N PRO A 37 -24.23 -29.11 19.94
CA PRO A 37 -24.93 -28.51 21.06
C PRO A 37 -25.52 -27.16 20.61
N GLN A 38 -26.85 -27.03 20.73
CA GLN A 38 -27.57 -25.82 20.35
C GLN A 38 -28.24 -25.21 21.58
N LEU A 39 -28.02 -23.93 21.78
CA LEU A 39 -28.78 -23.13 22.72
C LEU A 39 -29.78 -22.27 21.93
N ALA A 40 -31.08 -22.59 22.05
CA ALA A 40 -32.15 -21.94 21.31
C ALA A 40 -32.54 -20.58 21.88
N THR A 41 -33.27 -19.79 21.10
CA THR A 41 -33.75 -18.42 21.37
C THR A 41 -34.33 -18.25 22.78
N THR A 42 -33.69 -17.47 23.63
CA THR A 42 -34.21 -17.17 24.98
C THR A 42 -33.97 -15.69 25.31
N THR A 43 -34.90 -15.10 26.07
CA THR A 43 -34.71 -13.78 26.68
C THR A 43 -34.28 -14.01 28.13
N LEU A 44 -33.05 -13.61 28.47
CA LEU A 44 -32.46 -13.95 29.77
C LEU A 44 -31.83 -12.75 30.46
N ALA A 45 -31.90 -12.79 31.79
CA ALA A 45 -31.28 -11.80 32.69
C ALA A 45 -30.08 -12.39 33.43
N GLN A 46 -29.53 -13.55 33.05
CA GLN A 46 -28.43 -14.24 33.76
C GLN A 46 -27.49 -15.05 32.86
N THR A 47 -26.37 -15.54 33.40
CA THR A 47 -25.25 -16.22 32.72
C THR A 47 -25.59 -17.58 32.14
N HIS A 48 -25.21 -17.83 30.89
CA HIS A 48 -25.23 -19.15 30.26
C HIS A 48 -23.80 -19.64 30.05
N THR A 49 -23.47 -20.76 30.64
CA THR A 49 -22.16 -21.40 30.47
C THR A 49 -22.32 -22.81 29.87
N LEU A 50 -21.74 -23.04 28.72
CA LEU A 50 -21.58 -24.37 28.14
C LEU A 50 -20.12 -24.81 28.31
N THR A 51 -19.85 -25.82 29.12
CA THR A 51 -18.49 -26.31 29.38
C THR A 51 -18.38 -27.79 28.96
N SER A 52 -17.38 -28.10 28.16
CA SER A 52 -17.03 -29.48 27.78
C SER A 52 -15.57 -29.76 28.14
N VAL A 53 -15.32 -30.87 28.82
CA VAL A 53 -13.97 -31.30 29.26
C VAL A 53 -13.27 -32.20 28.25
N ALA A 54 -13.93 -32.54 27.14
CA ALA A 54 -13.41 -33.48 26.16
C ALA A 54 -13.63 -33.03 24.71
N ILE A 55 -13.52 -33.92 23.74
CA ILE A 55 -13.54 -33.65 22.29
C ILE A 55 -14.94 -33.28 21.81
N VAL A 56 -15.09 -32.10 21.19
CA VAL A 56 -16.28 -31.68 20.45
C VAL A 56 -15.99 -31.81 18.96
N THR A 57 -16.76 -32.61 18.24
CA THR A 57 -16.52 -32.96 16.81
C THR A 57 -17.50 -32.32 15.84
N GLN A 58 -18.39 -31.43 16.26
CA GLN A 58 -19.34 -30.72 15.40
C GLN A 58 -19.52 -29.26 15.87
N ASP A 59 -20.20 -28.47 15.04
CA ASP A 59 -20.35 -27.04 15.23
C ASP A 59 -21.31 -26.69 16.40
N PRO A 60 -20.82 -26.23 17.56
CA PRO A 60 -21.70 -25.71 18.60
C PRO A 60 -22.31 -24.38 18.14
N VAL A 61 -23.64 -24.25 18.26
CA VAL A 61 -24.38 -23.07 17.79
C VAL A 61 -25.13 -22.42 18.95
N VAL A 62 -24.89 -21.12 19.19
CA VAL A 62 -25.72 -20.28 20.06
C VAL A 62 -26.60 -19.40 19.16
N SER A 63 -27.91 -19.61 19.18
CA SER A 63 -28.89 -18.92 18.32
C SER A 63 -29.47 -17.67 19.02
N SER A 64 -29.87 -16.68 18.20
CA SER A 64 -30.29 -15.32 18.58
C SER A 64 -31.01 -15.19 19.94
N THR A 65 -30.36 -14.41 20.82
CA THR A 65 -30.92 -14.13 22.15
C THR A 65 -30.81 -12.63 22.45
N ALA A 66 -31.81 -12.07 23.12
CA ALA A 66 -31.68 -10.73 23.74
C ALA A 66 -31.23 -10.96 25.19
N ILE A 67 -30.02 -10.52 25.55
CA ILE A 67 -29.39 -10.84 26.84
C ILE A 67 -28.88 -9.58 27.53
N THR A 68 -29.09 -9.54 28.80
CA THR A 68 -28.52 -8.53 29.70
C THR A 68 -27.31 -9.03 30.48
N GLN A 69 -26.82 -10.24 30.24
CA GLN A 69 -25.66 -10.84 30.93
C GLN A 69 -24.82 -11.78 30.03
N GLU A 70 -23.82 -12.39 30.57
CA GLU A 70 -22.69 -13.09 30.00
C GLU A 70 -23.01 -14.46 29.36
N HIS A 71 -22.41 -14.77 28.20
CA HIS A 71 -22.42 -16.10 27.58
C HIS A 71 -21.00 -16.62 27.42
N ASP A 72 -20.72 -17.76 28.06
CA ASP A 72 -19.45 -18.44 27.94
C ASP A 72 -19.57 -19.81 27.27
N LEU A 73 -18.83 -20.04 26.20
CA LEU A 73 -18.58 -21.36 25.64
C LEU A 73 -17.14 -21.75 25.91
N SER A 74 -16.92 -22.73 26.79
CA SER A 74 -15.59 -23.19 27.17
C SER A 74 -15.39 -24.67 26.83
N ALA A 75 -14.29 -25.00 26.15
CA ALA A 75 -13.91 -26.38 25.86
C ALA A 75 -12.45 -26.63 26.30
N LEU A 76 -12.26 -27.66 27.13
CA LEU A 76 -10.95 -28.17 27.51
C LEU A 76 -10.68 -29.43 26.67
N GLY A 77 -10.01 -29.28 25.52
CA GLY A 77 -9.74 -30.41 24.63
C GLY A 77 -9.76 -30.00 23.17
N PHE A 78 -10.09 -30.95 22.27
CA PHE A 78 -10.16 -30.70 20.83
C PHE A 78 -11.53 -30.20 20.40
N ILE A 79 -11.57 -29.07 19.67
CA ILE A 79 -12.75 -28.64 18.91
C ILE A 79 -12.42 -28.83 17.43
N THR A 80 -13.20 -29.66 16.71
CA THR A 80 -13.00 -29.94 15.28
C THR A 80 -14.10 -29.36 14.39
N GLY A 81 -15.01 -28.58 14.90
CA GLY A 81 -16.06 -27.89 14.14
C GLY A 81 -15.91 -26.37 14.16
N ASN A 82 -16.84 -25.69 13.50
CA ASN A 82 -16.94 -24.24 13.50
C ASN A 82 -17.92 -23.77 14.58
N PRO A 83 -17.49 -23.33 15.76
CA PRO A 83 -18.42 -22.76 16.72
C PRO A 83 -19.02 -21.46 16.18
N VAL A 84 -20.35 -21.33 16.29
CA VAL A 84 -21.11 -20.20 15.74
C VAL A 84 -21.94 -19.54 16.82
N ALA A 85 -21.77 -18.25 17.02
CA ALA A 85 -22.67 -17.42 17.82
C ALA A 85 -23.48 -16.52 16.87
N ASN A 86 -24.80 -16.73 16.79
CA ASN A 86 -25.69 -16.01 15.88
C ASN A 86 -26.48 -14.95 16.62
N GLN A 87 -26.64 -13.79 15.96
CA GLN A 87 -27.47 -12.63 16.30
C GLN A 87 -27.87 -12.48 17.77
N ALA A 88 -27.10 -11.72 18.52
CA ALA A 88 -27.46 -11.35 19.87
C ALA A 88 -27.52 -9.82 20.03
N ALA A 89 -28.60 -9.30 20.65
CA ALA A 89 -28.60 -7.94 21.18
C ALA A 89 -28.08 -8.02 22.63
N LEU A 90 -26.89 -7.50 22.86
CA LEU A 90 -26.18 -7.65 24.13
C LEU A 90 -25.91 -6.35 24.84
N THR A 91 -26.07 -6.38 26.13
CA THR A 91 -25.58 -5.34 27.05
C THR A 91 -24.35 -5.80 27.82
N GLN A 92 -23.86 -7.02 27.62
CA GLN A 92 -22.67 -7.57 28.32
C GLN A 92 -21.89 -8.60 27.46
N GLU A 93 -20.91 -9.25 28.01
CA GLU A 93 -19.77 -9.95 27.44
C GLU A 93 -20.07 -11.33 26.83
N HIS A 94 -19.47 -11.65 25.66
CA HIS A 94 -19.43 -13.00 25.08
C HIS A 94 -18.01 -13.55 25.10
N GLY A 95 -17.81 -14.67 25.74
CA GLY A 95 -16.56 -15.41 25.78
C GLY A 95 -16.60 -16.72 25.00
N LEU A 96 -15.69 -16.94 24.07
CA LEU A 96 -15.40 -18.24 23.46
C LEU A 96 -13.99 -18.66 23.86
N THR A 97 -13.86 -19.68 24.69
CA THR A 97 -12.57 -20.14 25.20
C THR A 97 -12.34 -21.60 24.80
N ALA A 98 -11.23 -21.89 24.14
CA ALA A 98 -10.79 -23.24 23.84
C ALA A 98 -9.37 -23.49 24.36
N SER A 99 -9.19 -24.49 25.21
CA SER A 99 -7.88 -24.95 25.68
C SER A 99 -7.56 -26.27 25.00
N GLY A 100 -6.74 -26.23 23.96
CA GLY A 100 -6.41 -27.40 23.15
C GLY A 100 -6.33 -27.08 21.66
N PHE A 101 -6.55 -28.05 20.78
CA PHE A 101 -6.59 -27.83 19.33
C PHE A 101 -7.98 -27.42 18.86
N SER A 102 -8.06 -26.34 18.07
CA SER A 102 -9.25 -26.01 17.30
C SER A 102 -8.92 -26.11 15.81
N THR A 103 -9.67 -26.91 15.06
CA THR A 103 -9.49 -27.14 13.61
C THR A 103 -10.61 -26.57 12.75
N GLY A 104 -11.44 -25.71 13.25
CA GLY A 104 -12.50 -25.04 12.51
C GLY A 104 -12.32 -23.52 12.44
N SER A 105 -13.20 -22.88 11.68
CA SER A 105 -13.29 -21.41 11.64
C SER A 105 -14.43 -20.97 12.55
N PRO A 106 -14.17 -20.41 13.74
CA PRO A 106 -15.22 -19.87 14.58
C PRO A 106 -15.86 -18.64 13.93
N VAL A 107 -17.19 -18.55 13.97
CA VAL A 107 -17.97 -17.47 13.35
C VAL A 107 -18.83 -16.80 14.42
N VAL A 108 -18.74 -15.47 14.51
CA VAL A 108 -19.64 -14.61 15.28
C VAL A 108 -20.41 -13.74 14.28
N SER A 109 -21.72 -13.97 14.15
CA SER A 109 -22.57 -13.28 13.17
C SER A 109 -23.46 -12.22 13.82
N ASP A 110 -23.54 -11.06 13.17
CA ASP A 110 -24.51 -9.96 13.40
C ASP A 110 -24.91 -9.70 14.87
N ALA A 111 -24.00 -9.19 15.69
CA ALA A 111 -24.32 -8.79 17.04
C ALA A 111 -24.37 -7.26 17.19
N THR A 112 -25.40 -6.74 17.90
CA THR A 112 -25.41 -5.35 18.37
C THR A 112 -24.92 -5.36 19.81
N MET A 113 -23.74 -4.79 20.09
CA MET A 113 -23.09 -4.86 21.38
C MET A 113 -22.86 -3.51 22.04
N THR A 114 -22.95 -3.50 23.33
CA THR A 114 -22.52 -2.37 24.18
C THR A 114 -21.31 -2.69 25.06
N GLU A 115 -20.80 -3.93 25.04
CA GLU A 115 -19.61 -4.37 25.79
C GLU A 115 -18.74 -5.39 25.04
N ASP A 116 -17.67 -5.92 25.66
CA ASP A 116 -16.55 -6.60 25.00
C ASP A 116 -16.84 -8.03 24.52
N GLU A 117 -16.41 -8.37 23.28
CA GLU A 117 -16.29 -9.75 22.80
C GLU A 117 -14.88 -10.27 22.94
N SER A 118 -14.70 -11.46 23.52
CA SER A 118 -13.40 -12.10 23.65
C SER A 118 -13.40 -13.51 23.04
N PHE A 119 -12.43 -13.77 22.17
CA PHE A 119 -12.10 -15.11 21.67
C PHE A 119 -10.71 -15.49 22.18
N SER A 120 -10.61 -16.57 22.93
CA SER A 120 -9.33 -17.02 23.50
C SER A 120 -9.06 -18.48 23.20
N THR A 121 -7.88 -18.81 22.70
CA THR A 121 -7.44 -20.19 22.46
C THR A 121 -6.00 -20.43 22.89
N SER A 122 -5.71 -21.63 23.40
CA SER A 122 -4.39 -22.20 23.62
C SER A 122 -4.41 -23.67 23.23
N PRO A 123 -3.47 -24.19 22.44
CA PRO A 123 -2.30 -23.63 21.80
C PRO A 123 -2.34 -23.55 20.26
N VAL A 124 -3.25 -24.21 19.49
CA VAL A 124 -3.21 -24.21 18.00
C VAL A 124 -4.59 -24.07 17.37
N VAL A 125 -4.76 -23.10 16.51
CA VAL A 125 -5.95 -22.91 15.66
C VAL A 125 -5.54 -23.05 14.18
N THR A 126 -6.23 -23.93 13.43
CA THR A 126 -5.97 -24.17 12.01
C THR A 126 -7.07 -23.66 11.09
N GLY A 127 -7.99 -22.85 11.54
CA GLY A 127 -9.03 -22.21 10.74
C GLY A 127 -8.88 -20.69 10.67
N ALA A 128 -9.64 -20.06 9.79
CA ALA A 128 -9.78 -18.61 9.74
C ALA A 128 -11.04 -18.21 10.54
N PRO A 129 -10.91 -17.54 11.71
CA PRO A 129 -12.07 -17.03 12.43
C PRO A 129 -12.72 -15.87 11.67
N GLU A 130 -14.05 -15.88 11.61
CA GLU A 130 -14.85 -14.84 10.98
C GLU A 130 -15.69 -14.12 12.01
N VAL A 131 -15.71 -12.79 11.98
CA VAL A 131 -16.62 -11.95 12.74
C VAL A 131 -17.50 -11.19 11.76
N GLY A 132 -18.80 -11.45 11.77
CA GLY A 132 -19.77 -10.80 10.90
C GLY A 132 -20.00 -9.33 11.22
N SER A 133 -20.88 -8.66 10.44
CA SER A 133 -21.13 -7.22 10.59
C SER A 133 -21.73 -6.90 11.95
N THR A 134 -20.95 -6.19 12.77
CA THR A 134 -21.38 -5.78 14.10
C THR A 134 -21.42 -4.26 14.24
N THR A 135 -22.46 -3.71 14.83
CA THR A 135 -22.48 -2.32 15.28
C THR A 135 -21.88 -2.27 16.68
N ILE A 136 -20.64 -1.80 16.80
CA ILE A 136 -19.84 -1.89 18.03
C ILE A 136 -19.64 -0.51 18.62
N SER A 137 -19.89 -0.38 19.93
CA SER A 137 -19.46 0.76 20.74
C SER A 137 -18.24 0.44 21.64
N GLN A 138 -17.67 -0.81 21.57
CA GLN A 138 -16.54 -1.24 22.42
C GLN A 138 -15.60 -2.26 21.72
N ASN A 139 -14.58 -2.77 22.45
CA ASN A 139 -13.43 -3.47 21.90
C ASN A 139 -13.66 -4.96 21.66
N HIS A 140 -13.25 -5.48 20.50
CA HIS A 140 -13.07 -6.90 20.25
C HIS A 140 -11.66 -7.36 20.62
N SER A 141 -11.55 -8.41 21.42
CA SER A 141 -10.27 -8.99 21.81
C SER A 141 -10.15 -10.42 21.27
N PHE A 142 -9.14 -10.65 20.43
CA PHE A 142 -8.77 -11.96 19.95
C PHE A 142 -7.41 -12.37 20.55
N VAL A 143 -7.37 -13.39 21.37
CA VAL A 143 -6.16 -13.85 22.05
C VAL A 143 -5.86 -15.31 21.72
N THR A 144 -4.65 -15.59 21.25
CA THR A 144 -4.16 -16.95 21.01
C THR A 144 -2.76 -17.12 21.56
N ASP A 145 -2.55 -18.12 22.42
CA ASP A 145 -1.24 -18.50 22.99
C ASP A 145 -0.61 -19.64 22.18
N GLY A 146 -0.56 -19.51 20.85
CA GLY A 146 -0.03 -20.58 20.03
C GLY A 146 0.12 -20.21 18.55
N ILE A 147 0.09 -21.21 17.66
CA ILE A 147 0.23 -21.02 16.23
C ILE A 147 -1.16 -20.92 15.59
N LEU A 148 -1.44 -19.78 14.97
CA LEU A 148 -2.62 -19.56 14.13
C LEU A 148 -2.21 -19.73 12.65
N THR A 149 -2.84 -20.65 11.92
CA THR A 149 -2.52 -20.92 10.50
C THR A 149 -3.59 -20.40 9.53
N GLY A 150 -4.65 -19.76 10.01
CA GLY A 150 -5.66 -19.10 9.19
C GLY A 150 -5.57 -17.57 9.29
N ARG A 151 -6.11 -16.87 8.28
CA ARG A 151 -6.25 -15.42 8.32
C ARG A 151 -7.61 -15.08 8.97
N PRO A 152 -7.66 -14.31 10.06
CA PRO A 152 -8.94 -13.80 10.56
C PRO A 152 -9.54 -12.82 9.56
N ASP A 153 -10.84 -12.95 9.33
CA ASP A 153 -11.63 -12.05 8.50
C ASP A 153 -12.65 -11.33 9.40
N VAL A 154 -12.68 -10.00 9.30
CA VAL A 154 -13.60 -9.14 10.04
C VAL A 154 -14.35 -8.29 9.03
N ASP A 155 -15.61 -8.63 8.80
CA ASP A 155 -16.49 -7.90 7.90
C ASP A 155 -17.06 -6.65 8.61
N ASP A 156 -16.83 -5.49 7.97
CA ASP A 156 -17.51 -4.22 8.24
C ASP A 156 -17.26 -3.57 9.63
N ALA A 157 -16.02 -3.67 10.14
CA ALA A 157 -15.60 -2.85 11.29
C ALA A 157 -15.42 -1.38 10.87
N THR A 158 -15.98 -0.44 11.62
CA THR A 158 -15.94 1.01 11.35
C THR A 158 -14.53 1.62 11.34
N ASP A 159 -13.52 0.91 11.82
CA ASP A 159 -12.10 1.17 11.57
C ASP A 159 -11.29 -0.12 11.46
N PRO A 160 -11.20 -0.70 10.25
CA PRO A 160 -10.45 -1.94 10.02
C PRO A 160 -8.94 -1.79 10.26
N ASN A 161 -8.40 -0.56 10.35
CA ASN A 161 -6.96 -0.36 10.51
C ASN A 161 -6.50 -0.55 11.95
N THR A 162 -7.24 -0.03 12.93
CA THR A 162 -6.88 -0.17 14.35
C THR A 162 -7.04 -1.60 14.84
N LEU A 163 -8.09 -2.28 14.40
CA LEU A 163 -8.30 -3.68 14.76
C LEU A 163 -7.27 -4.59 14.10
N PHE A 164 -6.97 -4.34 12.83
CA PHE A 164 -5.99 -5.13 12.07
C PHE A 164 -4.57 -4.98 12.63
N GLU A 165 -4.17 -3.76 13.01
CA GLU A 165 -2.87 -3.52 13.65
C GLU A 165 -2.78 -4.18 15.04
N GLN A 166 -3.85 -4.17 15.83
CA GLN A 166 -3.87 -4.81 17.14
C GLN A 166 -3.88 -6.34 17.04
N VAL A 167 -4.62 -6.89 16.08
CA VAL A 167 -4.64 -8.33 15.81
C VAL A 167 -3.29 -8.79 15.28
N GLU A 168 -2.67 -8.07 14.32
CA GLU A 168 -1.34 -8.39 13.83
C GLU A 168 -0.27 -8.34 14.94
N GLN A 169 -0.31 -7.36 15.83
CA GLN A 169 0.64 -7.26 16.94
C GLN A 169 0.46 -8.36 17.97
N LYS A 170 -0.78 -8.72 18.31
CA LYS A 170 -1.06 -9.78 19.32
C LYS A 170 -0.89 -11.18 18.75
N MET A 171 -1.37 -11.45 17.54
CA MET A 171 -1.30 -12.79 16.93
C MET A 171 0.10 -13.22 16.56
N LEU A 172 0.98 -12.29 16.20
CA LEU A 172 2.36 -12.59 15.83
C LEU A 172 3.32 -12.54 17.00
N GLY A 173 2.82 -12.37 18.25
CA GLY A 173 3.66 -12.32 19.44
C GLY A 173 4.79 -11.29 19.35
N GLY A 174 4.55 -10.15 18.69
CA GLY A 174 5.58 -9.17 18.39
C GLY A 174 6.57 -9.58 17.29
N TRP A 175 6.34 -10.71 16.62
CA TRP A 175 7.12 -11.10 15.46
C TRP A 175 6.64 -10.26 14.27
N PRO A 176 7.45 -9.34 13.76
CA PRO A 176 7.02 -8.53 12.64
C PRO A 176 6.83 -9.43 11.42
N ARG A 177 5.76 -9.24 10.67
CA ARG A 177 5.55 -9.81 9.32
C ARG A 177 6.81 -9.73 8.44
N ARG A 178 7.73 -8.85 8.79
CA ARG A 178 9.04 -8.59 8.20
C ARG A 178 10.01 -9.77 8.21
N LEU A 179 9.74 -10.86 8.93
CA LEU A 179 10.58 -12.06 8.84
C LEU A 179 10.40 -12.85 7.55
N PHE A 180 9.33 -12.59 6.79
CA PHE A 180 9.00 -13.37 5.60
C PHE A 180 9.00 -12.55 4.29
N GLU A 181 8.93 -11.23 4.36
CA GLU A 181 8.97 -10.38 3.18
C GLU A 181 9.88 -9.17 3.43
N HIS A 182 10.82 -8.92 2.51
CA HIS A 182 11.64 -7.71 2.56
C HIS A 182 10.75 -6.46 2.51
N THR A 183 11.06 -5.46 3.35
CA THR A 183 10.29 -4.21 3.43
C THR A 183 10.14 -3.54 2.06
N GLU A 184 11.20 -3.57 1.26
CA GLU A 184 11.22 -2.99 -0.09
C GLU A 184 10.22 -3.70 -1.02
N LEU A 185 10.10 -5.03 -0.89
CA LEU A 185 9.14 -5.80 -1.66
C LEU A 185 7.70 -5.51 -1.22
N ALA A 186 7.46 -5.39 0.09
CA ALA A 186 6.15 -5.04 0.64
C ALA A 186 5.69 -3.65 0.15
N ILE A 187 6.61 -2.66 0.12
CA ILE A 187 6.35 -1.33 -0.45
C ILE A 187 6.06 -1.42 -1.94
N ALA A 188 6.90 -2.14 -2.71
CA ALA A 188 6.73 -2.28 -4.15
C ALA A 188 5.40 -2.96 -4.53
N ARG A 189 4.89 -3.86 -3.69
CA ARG A 189 3.59 -4.53 -3.85
C ARG A 189 2.41 -3.72 -3.32
N GLY A 190 2.65 -2.55 -2.71
CA GLY A 190 1.61 -1.69 -2.15
C GLY A 190 1.02 -2.17 -0.82
N PHE A 191 1.65 -3.14 -0.15
CA PHE A 191 1.18 -3.65 1.15
C PHE A 191 1.48 -2.70 2.31
N THR A 192 2.45 -1.80 2.15
CA THR A 192 2.75 -0.80 3.15
C THR A 192 1.98 0.49 2.81
N LYS A 193 0.87 0.71 3.49
CA LYS A 193 -0.01 1.86 3.24
C LYS A 193 0.75 3.18 3.39
N GLY A 194 0.49 4.11 2.49
CA GLY A 194 1.14 5.43 2.49
C GLY A 194 2.61 5.43 2.04
N HIS A 195 3.17 4.27 1.67
CA HIS A 195 4.52 4.15 1.15
C HIS A 195 4.50 3.83 -0.34
N ARG A 196 5.37 4.48 -1.11
CA ARG A 196 5.54 4.22 -2.55
C ARG A 196 7.02 4.26 -2.89
N SER A 197 7.50 3.31 -3.69
CA SER A 197 8.86 3.35 -4.21
C SER A 197 8.98 4.44 -5.27
N LEU A 198 10.09 5.16 -5.25
CA LEU A 198 10.49 6.10 -6.29
C LEU A 198 11.78 5.63 -6.92
N TYR A 199 11.80 5.54 -8.25
CA TYR A 199 13.01 5.38 -9.05
C TYR A 199 13.02 6.40 -10.18
N LYS A 200 14.06 7.23 -10.23
CA LYS A 200 14.28 8.24 -11.26
C LYS A 200 15.61 8.01 -11.95
N PHE A 201 15.62 8.19 -13.25
CA PHE A 201 16.84 8.09 -14.04
C PHE A 201 16.85 9.14 -15.15
N GLY A 202 18.03 9.52 -15.56
CA GLY A 202 18.26 10.42 -16.66
C GLY A 202 19.53 10.06 -17.42
N TYR A 203 19.61 10.56 -18.65
CA TYR A 203 20.75 10.40 -19.53
C TYR A 203 20.96 11.67 -20.32
N ASN A 204 22.17 12.22 -20.25
CA ASN A 204 22.60 13.32 -21.11
C ASN A 204 23.70 12.79 -22.03
N PRO A 205 23.47 12.76 -23.36
CA PRO A 205 24.41 12.21 -24.33
C PRO A 205 25.61 13.14 -24.61
N ASP A 206 25.51 14.45 -24.27
CA ASP A 206 26.48 15.47 -24.67
C ASP A 206 26.67 16.54 -23.59
N VAL A 207 27.24 16.12 -22.46
CA VAL A 207 27.53 17.02 -21.34
C VAL A 207 28.75 17.88 -21.69
N ASN A 208 28.62 19.19 -21.36
CA ASN A 208 29.62 20.21 -21.63
C ASN A 208 30.33 20.64 -20.34
N SER A 209 31.18 21.72 -20.46
CA SER A 209 31.92 22.28 -19.35
C SER A 209 31.10 23.16 -18.41
N GLU A 210 29.88 23.48 -18.76
CA GLU A 210 28.94 24.16 -17.87
C GLU A 210 28.17 23.16 -17.03
N GLU A 211 27.65 23.55 -15.88
CA GLU A 211 26.79 22.68 -15.07
C GLU A 211 25.46 22.46 -15.76
N GLU A 212 25.10 21.19 -15.97
CA GLU A 212 23.86 20.78 -16.62
C GLU A 212 23.09 19.78 -15.76
N THR A 213 21.77 19.80 -15.88
CA THR A 213 20.93 18.70 -15.38
C THR A 213 21.17 17.43 -16.21
N VAL A 214 21.16 16.25 -15.56
CA VAL A 214 21.27 14.99 -16.28
C VAL A 214 19.90 14.63 -16.90
N TRP A 215 19.70 15.11 -18.11
CA TRP A 215 18.50 14.83 -18.93
C TRP A 215 18.82 14.89 -20.42
N SER A 216 17.96 14.29 -21.23
CA SER A 216 18.22 14.09 -22.66
C SER A 216 18.19 15.36 -23.52
N GLN A 217 17.69 16.49 -23.00
CA GLN A 217 17.70 17.77 -23.71
C GLN A 217 19.05 18.49 -23.60
N GLY A 218 19.84 18.22 -22.54
CA GLY A 218 21.02 19.02 -22.20
C GLY A 218 20.67 20.37 -21.57
N GLY A 219 21.70 21.02 -21.00
CA GLY A 219 21.53 22.26 -20.25
C GLY A 219 20.74 22.07 -18.95
N ASN A 220 20.38 23.17 -18.31
CA ASN A 220 19.61 23.17 -17.07
C ASN A 220 18.10 23.11 -17.34
N MET A 221 17.37 22.34 -16.55
CA MET A 221 15.92 22.30 -16.59
C MET A 221 15.30 23.65 -16.22
N THR A 222 14.25 24.00 -16.92
CA THR A 222 13.44 25.20 -16.62
C THR A 222 12.17 24.80 -15.91
N TYR A 223 11.89 25.45 -14.79
CA TYR A 223 10.71 25.24 -13.97
C TYR A 223 9.73 26.42 -14.14
N PRO A 224 8.47 26.18 -14.52
CA PRO A 224 7.44 27.20 -14.46
C PRO A 224 7.29 27.72 -13.02
N THR A 225 6.97 29.00 -12.87
CA THR A 225 6.67 29.63 -11.58
C THR A 225 5.20 29.50 -11.17
N SER A 226 4.32 29.19 -12.13
CA SER A 226 2.91 28.83 -11.97
C SER A 226 2.57 27.73 -12.94
N ALA A 227 1.49 26.98 -12.71
CA ALA A 227 1.06 25.94 -13.64
C ALA A 227 0.69 26.54 -14.99
N VAL A 228 1.19 25.93 -16.07
CA VAL A 228 0.98 26.38 -17.46
C VAL A 228 0.46 25.24 -18.32
N THR A 229 -0.35 25.58 -19.31
CA THR A 229 -0.69 24.67 -20.40
C THR A 229 0.61 24.40 -21.18
N MET A 230 0.94 23.14 -21.37
CA MET A 230 2.08 22.70 -22.16
C MET A 230 1.66 22.28 -23.56
N PHE A 231 2.63 22.21 -24.46
CA PHE A 231 2.39 21.86 -25.86
C PHE A 231 3.29 20.69 -26.24
N VAL A 232 2.68 19.69 -26.88
CA VAL A 232 3.36 18.45 -27.30
C VAL A 232 3.50 18.44 -28.81
N SER A 233 4.70 18.16 -29.30
CA SER A 233 4.99 17.97 -30.74
C SER A 233 6.19 17.02 -30.92
N SER A 234 6.35 16.48 -32.12
CA SER A 234 7.47 15.62 -32.50
C SER A 234 8.23 16.17 -33.71
N THR A 235 9.51 15.87 -33.81
CA THR A 235 10.28 16.16 -35.02
C THR A 235 9.87 15.29 -36.20
N SER A 236 9.12 14.21 -35.97
CA SER A 236 8.63 13.32 -37.03
C SER A 236 7.14 13.52 -37.27
N ALA A 237 6.77 13.68 -38.52
CA ALA A 237 5.37 13.70 -38.95
C ALA A 237 4.66 12.35 -38.76
N ASN A 238 5.42 11.25 -38.62
CA ASN A 238 4.87 9.91 -38.36
C ASN A 238 4.39 9.70 -36.95
N ASP A 239 4.78 10.58 -36.01
CA ASP A 239 4.32 10.57 -34.64
C ASP A 239 2.99 11.32 -34.51
N ALA A 240 1.94 10.70 -35.03
CA ALA A 240 0.59 11.26 -35.05
C ALA A 240 -0.43 10.16 -34.74
N ASN A 241 -1.61 10.57 -34.29
CA ASN A 241 -2.72 9.64 -34.09
C ASN A 241 -3.05 8.90 -35.39
N GLY A 242 -2.93 7.57 -35.39
CA GLY A 242 -3.04 6.71 -36.59
C GLY A 242 -1.78 6.66 -37.45
N GLY A 243 -0.69 7.32 -37.08
CA GLY A 243 0.60 7.26 -37.76
C GLY A 243 1.37 5.97 -37.48
N THR A 244 2.53 5.81 -38.16
CA THR A 244 3.40 4.63 -37.97
C THR A 244 4.32 4.73 -36.78
N GLY A 245 4.57 5.94 -36.27
CA GLY A 245 5.38 6.22 -35.08
C GLY A 245 4.56 6.24 -33.78
N ALA A 246 4.93 7.07 -32.81
CA ALA A 246 4.16 7.26 -31.58
C ALA A 246 2.81 7.94 -31.87
N ASN A 247 1.72 7.39 -31.31
CA ASN A 247 0.38 7.91 -31.52
C ASN A 247 -0.12 8.72 -30.31
N SER A 248 0.28 8.32 -29.12
CA SER A 248 -0.06 9.02 -27.87
C SER A 248 1.04 8.88 -26.83
N ILE A 249 1.09 9.86 -25.95
CA ILE A 249 1.95 9.84 -24.76
C ILE A 249 1.10 10.06 -23.51
N LEU A 250 1.50 9.45 -22.39
CA LEU A 250 1.05 9.83 -21.05
C LEU A 250 2.06 10.81 -20.46
N ILE A 251 1.56 11.92 -19.93
CA ILE A 251 2.35 12.93 -19.21
C ILE A 251 1.96 12.82 -17.75
N GLN A 252 2.96 12.69 -16.87
CA GLN A 252 2.82 12.69 -15.43
C GLN A 252 3.55 13.88 -14.85
N GLY A 253 2.89 14.60 -13.96
CA GLY A 253 3.41 15.85 -13.42
C GLY A 253 2.69 16.28 -12.17
N LEU A 254 2.89 17.56 -11.82
CA LEU A 254 2.27 18.20 -10.66
C LEU A 254 1.52 19.46 -11.14
N ASP A 255 0.38 19.71 -10.52
CA ASP A 255 -0.41 20.93 -10.71
C ASP A 255 0.11 22.11 -9.87
N GLU A 256 -0.64 23.21 -9.81
CA GLU A 256 -0.30 24.42 -9.03
C GLU A 256 -0.18 24.16 -7.52
N ASN A 257 -0.89 23.15 -7.01
CA ASN A 257 -0.88 22.77 -5.59
C ASN A 257 0.24 21.77 -5.28
N TYR A 258 0.97 21.29 -6.30
CA TYR A 258 1.90 20.16 -6.23
C TYR A 258 1.19 18.81 -6.06
N ASP A 259 -0.09 18.73 -6.41
CA ASP A 259 -0.82 17.47 -6.48
C ASP A 259 -0.47 16.73 -7.77
N GLU A 260 -0.39 15.40 -7.71
CA GLU A 260 -0.05 14.57 -8.87
C GLU A 260 -1.20 14.57 -9.88
N ILE A 261 -0.87 14.88 -11.13
CA ILE A 261 -1.80 14.87 -12.26
C ILE A 261 -1.20 14.11 -13.44
N GLU A 262 -2.08 13.54 -14.25
CA GLU A 262 -1.66 12.89 -15.50
C GLU A 262 -2.72 13.04 -16.57
N GLU A 263 -2.28 13.06 -17.83
CA GLU A 263 -3.17 13.00 -18.98
C GLU A 263 -2.53 12.31 -20.18
N THR A 264 -3.36 11.71 -21.03
CA THR A 264 -2.91 11.15 -22.30
C THR A 264 -3.16 12.17 -23.41
N VAL A 265 -2.09 12.52 -24.14
CA VAL A 265 -2.13 13.42 -25.29
C VAL A 265 -1.93 12.63 -26.58
N PHE A 266 -2.87 12.75 -27.52
CA PHE A 266 -2.70 12.21 -28.86
C PHE A 266 -1.85 13.16 -29.69
N LEU A 267 -0.83 12.60 -30.34
CA LEU A 267 0.13 13.37 -31.11
C LEU A 267 -0.42 13.79 -32.49
N ASN A 268 0.11 14.88 -33.05
CA ASN A 268 -0.19 15.40 -34.36
C ASN A 268 1.10 15.73 -35.14
N GLY A 269 2.08 14.84 -35.05
CA GLY A 269 3.36 15.00 -35.73
C GLY A 269 4.10 16.25 -35.27
N GLN A 270 4.48 17.07 -36.26
CA GLN A 270 5.20 18.34 -36.03
C GLN A 270 4.29 19.48 -35.53
N THR A 271 2.98 19.30 -35.64
CA THR A 271 2.00 20.28 -35.16
C THR A 271 1.78 20.10 -33.65
N GLN A 272 1.90 21.18 -32.91
CA GLN A 272 1.69 21.17 -31.47
C GLN A 272 0.25 20.85 -31.09
N VAL A 273 0.09 20.03 -30.04
CA VAL A 273 -1.16 19.75 -29.35
C VAL A 273 -1.04 20.27 -27.93
N ALA A 274 -1.99 21.10 -27.52
CA ALA A 274 -2.02 21.63 -26.16
C ALA A 274 -2.50 20.56 -25.16
N THR A 275 -1.91 20.55 -23.96
CA THR A 275 -2.43 19.79 -22.83
C THR A 275 -3.75 20.41 -22.34
N GLN A 276 -4.64 19.58 -21.82
CA GLN A 276 -5.88 20.04 -21.20
C GLN A 276 -5.64 20.48 -19.74
N LEU A 277 -4.69 19.79 -19.07
CA LEU A 277 -4.27 20.14 -17.72
C LEU A 277 -3.13 21.17 -17.77
N ALA A 278 -3.04 22.00 -16.73
CA ALA A 278 -1.93 22.91 -16.51
C ALA A 278 -0.90 22.27 -15.55
N TYR A 279 0.36 22.28 -15.95
CA TYR A 279 1.45 21.65 -15.21
C TYR A 279 2.41 22.70 -14.61
N LEU A 280 2.66 22.55 -13.32
CA LEU A 280 3.77 23.24 -12.64
C LEU A 280 5.09 22.47 -12.81
N ARG A 281 5.00 21.14 -12.85
CA ARG A 281 6.13 20.22 -13.07
C ARG A 281 5.72 19.08 -13.99
N VAL A 282 6.59 18.70 -14.89
CA VAL A 282 6.56 17.40 -15.57
C VAL A 282 7.74 16.60 -15.06
N TYR A 283 7.48 15.42 -14.52
CA TYR A 283 8.55 14.56 -14.02
C TYR A 283 8.67 13.25 -14.81
N ARG A 284 7.69 12.90 -15.61
CA ARG A 284 7.73 11.74 -16.50
C ARG A 284 6.76 11.88 -17.66
N ALA A 285 7.16 11.38 -18.83
CA ALA A 285 6.26 11.10 -19.91
C ALA A 285 6.77 9.88 -20.68
N PHE A 286 5.84 9.12 -21.28
CA PHE A 286 6.16 7.95 -22.08
C PHE A 286 5.09 7.67 -23.12
N VAL A 287 5.50 6.98 -24.20
CA VAL A 287 4.60 6.56 -25.27
C VAL A 287 3.67 5.46 -24.76
N THR A 288 2.36 5.68 -24.90
CA THR A 288 1.33 4.73 -24.50
C THR A 288 0.79 3.92 -25.67
N LEU A 289 0.80 4.51 -26.87
CA LEU A 289 0.38 3.86 -28.08
C LEU A 289 1.35 4.23 -29.21
N ALA A 290 1.81 3.24 -29.95
CA ALA A 290 2.59 3.42 -31.17
C ALA A 290 1.94 2.68 -32.36
N GLY A 291 2.18 3.16 -33.54
CA GLY A 291 1.78 2.49 -34.76
C GLY A 291 2.69 1.31 -35.11
N THR A 292 2.73 0.93 -36.39
CA THR A 292 3.48 -0.25 -36.88
C THR A 292 4.98 -0.18 -36.64
N GLY A 293 5.55 1.01 -36.40
CA GLY A 293 6.97 1.17 -36.02
C GLY A 293 7.31 0.74 -34.61
N GLY A 294 6.33 0.61 -33.72
CA GLY A 294 6.53 0.19 -32.32
C GLY A 294 7.30 1.18 -31.43
N THR A 295 7.68 2.33 -31.98
CA THR A 295 8.48 3.37 -31.31
C THR A 295 8.17 4.73 -31.87
N SER A 296 8.62 5.81 -31.21
CA SER A 296 8.59 7.16 -31.77
C SER A 296 9.46 7.24 -33.07
N GLY A 297 8.97 7.96 -34.06
CA GLY A 297 9.71 8.22 -35.29
C GLY A 297 10.67 9.39 -35.18
N GLY A 298 10.55 10.20 -34.14
CA GLY A 298 11.40 11.36 -33.85
C GLY A 298 11.46 11.66 -32.34
N THR A 299 12.09 12.76 -31.99
CA THR A 299 12.07 13.27 -30.62
C THR A 299 10.73 13.96 -30.35
N ILE A 300 10.02 13.53 -29.32
CA ILE A 300 8.80 14.17 -28.85
C ILE A 300 9.16 15.19 -27.76
N TYR A 301 8.63 16.40 -27.89
CA TYR A 301 8.86 17.50 -26.97
C TYR A 301 7.59 17.85 -26.21
N ILE A 302 7.76 18.21 -24.95
CA ILE A 302 6.78 18.88 -24.11
C ILE A 302 7.37 20.26 -23.77
N GLY A 303 6.75 21.34 -24.25
CA GLY A 303 7.35 22.66 -24.15
C GLY A 303 6.33 23.78 -24.16
N SER A 304 6.82 25.00 -24.36
CA SER A 304 6.00 26.20 -24.53
C SER A 304 5.31 26.22 -25.92
N SER A 305 4.35 27.12 -26.09
CA SER A 305 3.69 27.36 -27.37
C SER A 305 4.67 27.87 -28.43
N GLY A 306 4.39 27.52 -29.70
CA GLY A 306 5.21 27.85 -30.84
C GLY A 306 6.31 26.80 -31.05
N ALA A 307 6.26 26.12 -32.20
CA ALA A 307 7.27 25.15 -32.62
C ALA A 307 7.63 25.32 -34.10
N THR A 308 8.85 24.97 -34.43
CA THR A 308 9.34 24.90 -35.82
C THR A 308 9.87 23.50 -36.08
N GLY A 309 9.30 22.81 -37.07
CA GLY A 309 9.64 21.42 -37.36
C GLY A 309 9.41 20.48 -36.12
N GLY A 310 8.46 20.81 -35.29
CA GLY A 310 8.12 20.04 -34.06
C GLY A 310 9.03 20.32 -32.86
N VAL A 311 10.00 21.23 -32.95
CA VAL A 311 10.85 21.65 -31.85
C VAL A 311 10.29 22.94 -31.25
N PRO A 312 10.02 23.02 -29.91
CA PRO A 312 9.58 24.27 -29.28
C PRO A 312 10.60 25.40 -29.46
N ASN A 313 10.08 26.59 -29.80
CA ASN A 313 10.94 27.73 -30.15
C ASN A 313 11.61 28.39 -28.91
N THR A 314 11.06 28.19 -27.70
CA THR A 314 11.52 28.88 -26.50
C THR A 314 11.90 27.92 -25.37
N THR A 315 10.96 27.21 -24.79
CA THR A 315 11.20 26.39 -23.61
C THR A 315 10.82 24.95 -23.84
N VAL A 316 11.72 24.03 -23.52
CA VAL A 316 11.46 22.59 -23.40
C VAL A 316 11.39 22.27 -21.92
N TYR A 317 10.29 21.65 -21.49
CA TYR A 317 10.08 21.17 -20.12
C TYR A 317 10.44 19.69 -19.97
N ALA A 318 10.22 18.91 -21.02
CA ALA A 318 10.65 17.51 -21.10
C ALA A 318 10.76 17.07 -22.55
N ASN A 319 11.54 16.03 -22.83
CA ASN A 319 11.57 15.38 -24.14
C ASN A 319 11.69 13.85 -24.00
N LEU A 320 11.25 13.17 -25.06
CA LEU A 320 11.34 11.72 -25.24
C LEU A 320 12.23 11.48 -26.47
N SER A 321 13.52 11.41 -26.29
CA SER A 321 14.50 11.20 -27.35
C SER A 321 15.03 9.77 -27.41
N PHE A 322 14.93 9.02 -26.33
CA PHE A 322 15.41 7.65 -26.22
C PHE A 322 14.39 6.75 -25.51
N GLY A 323 14.21 5.52 -26.02
CA GLY A 323 13.46 4.48 -25.34
C GLY A 323 11.98 4.79 -25.05
N ASN A 324 11.37 5.63 -25.89
CA ASN A 324 9.94 5.98 -25.79
C ASN A 324 9.50 6.63 -24.48
N GLN A 325 10.42 7.21 -23.71
CA GLN A 325 10.13 7.87 -22.44
C GLN A 325 11.11 9.00 -22.14
N THR A 326 10.76 9.85 -21.20
CA THR A 326 11.65 10.87 -20.68
C THR A 326 12.85 10.26 -19.95
N GLN A 327 14.03 10.78 -20.21
CA GLN A 327 15.28 10.43 -19.53
C GLN A 327 15.75 11.65 -18.76
N MET A 328 15.22 11.83 -17.56
CA MET A 328 15.46 13.02 -16.74
C MET A 328 15.64 12.62 -15.28
N ALA A 329 16.85 12.80 -14.74
CA ALA A 329 17.18 12.56 -13.35
C ALA A 329 16.80 13.78 -12.48
N ALA A 330 15.52 14.13 -12.54
CA ALA A 330 14.91 15.21 -11.78
C ALA A 330 13.53 14.78 -11.27
N TYR A 331 13.16 15.31 -10.11
CA TYR A 331 11.87 15.02 -9.47
C TYR A 331 11.49 16.16 -8.53
N THR A 332 10.20 16.36 -8.35
CA THR A 332 9.67 17.25 -7.31
C THR A 332 8.79 16.41 -6.39
N VAL A 333 9.03 16.49 -5.10
CA VAL A 333 8.24 15.75 -4.10
C VAL A 333 6.82 16.28 -4.07
N PRO A 334 5.79 15.45 -4.30
CA PRO A 334 4.38 15.89 -4.28
C PRO A 334 3.95 16.45 -2.92
N ALA A 335 2.89 17.24 -2.92
CA ALA A 335 2.23 17.69 -1.68
C ALA A 335 1.77 16.48 -0.84
N GLY A 336 1.87 16.60 0.48
CA GLY A 336 1.50 15.54 1.41
C GLY A 336 2.45 14.35 1.49
N TYR A 337 3.65 14.43 0.89
CA TYR A 337 4.66 13.37 0.95
C TYR A 337 6.03 13.88 1.38
N THR A 338 6.80 13.00 2.00
CA THR A 338 8.24 13.17 2.23
C THR A 338 8.97 12.06 1.47
N LEU A 339 9.97 12.43 0.70
CA LEU A 339 10.87 11.45 0.07
C LEU A 339 12.02 11.13 1.02
N TYR A 340 12.25 9.84 1.25
CA TYR A 340 13.43 9.31 1.91
C TYR A 340 14.31 8.67 0.83
N LEU A 341 15.42 9.36 0.52
CA LEU A 341 16.36 8.98 -0.55
C LEU A 341 17.32 7.92 -0.03
N ASP A 342 17.39 6.78 -0.70
CA ASP A 342 18.26 5.64 -0.32
C ASP A 342 19.58 5.62 -1.03
N ASP A 343 19.59 5.85 -2.34
CA ASP A 343 20.82 5.87 -3.11
C ASP A 343 20.80 6.84 -4.30
N ILE A 344 21.98 7.15 -4.77
CA ILE A 344 22.27 7.93 -5.96
C ILE A 344 23.33 7.19 -6.77
N ASN A 345 23.12 7.10 -8.07
CA ASN A 345 24.05 6.47 -8.99
C ASN A 345 24.39 7.44 -10.13
N PHE A 346 25.66 7.53 -10.47
CA PHE A 346 26.14 8.22 -11.68
C PHE A 346 27.02 7.28 -12.50
N THR A 347 26.85 7.35 -13.82
CA THR A 347 27.69 6.66 -14.79
C THR A 347 28.27 7.65 -15.77
N ALA A 348 29.55 7.54 -16.09
CA ALA A 348 30.23 8.45 -16.98
C ALA A 348 30.97 7.67 -18.08
N ALA A 349 30.64 7.96 -19.34
CA ALA A 349 31.40 7.53 -20.50
C ALA A 349 32.21 8.73 -21.03
N LEU A 350 33.43 8.89 -20.51
CA LEU A 350 34.31 9.99 -20.88
C LEU A 350 35.14 9.62 -22.11
N SER A 351 35.20 10.50 -23.08
CA SER A 351 35.73 10.19 -24.43
C SER A 351 37.24 10.03 -24.49
N THR A 352 38.01 10.43 -23.48
CA THR A 352 39.48 10.27 -23.39
C THR A 352 39.96 10.08 -21.96
N ALA A 353 41.18 9.53 -21.80
CA ALA A 353 41.88 9.48 -20.51
C ALA A 353 42.11 10.90 -19.96
N ASN A 354 42.11 11.04 -18.64
CA ASN A 354 42.30 12.31 -17.89
C ASN A 354 41.11 13.28 -17.94
N LYS A 355 39.94 12.87 -18.46
CA LYS A 355 38.72 13.63 -18.30
C LYS A 355 38.05 13.31 -16.96
N THR A 356 37.39 14.32 -16.43
CA THR A 356 36.63 14.17 -15.17
C THR A 356 35.23 14.74 -15.33
N ALA A 357 34.29 14.09 -14.65
CA ALA A 357 32.94 14.58 -14.47
C ALA A 357 32.71 14.88 -12.98
N THR A 358 32.36 16.10 -12.66
CA THR A 358 31.87 16.46 -11.33
C THR A 358 30.39 16.26 -11.30
N CYS A 359 29.94 15.27 -10.52
CA CYS A 359 28.57 14.89 -10.38
C CYS A 359 28.02 15.40 -9.06
N SER A 360 26.86 16.03 -9.07
CA SER A 360 26.21 16.56 -7.89
C SER A 360 24.74 16.17 -7.82
N PHE A 361 24.25 15.94 -6.62
CA PHE A 361 22.82 15.87 -6.33
C PHE A 361 22.43 17.14 -5.59
N VAL A 362 21.46 17.84 -6.13
CA VAL A 362 21.06 19.14 -5.61
C VAL A 362 19.57 19.15 -5.26
N SER A 363 19.21 20.00 -4.30
CA SER A 363 17.82 20.17 -3.90
C SER A 363 17.48 21.64 -3.72
N ARG A 364 16.22 21.99 -4.04
CA ARG A 364 15.64 23.30 -3.79
C ARG A 364 14.34 23.11 -3.02
N THR A 365 14.32 23.58 -1.77
CA THR A 365 13.11 23.49 -0.92
C THR A 365 12.06 24.50 -1.36
N PHE A 366 10.83 24.19 -1.09
CA PHE A 366 9.68 25.09 -1.37
C PHE A 366 9.93 26.51 -0.82
N GLY A 367 9.58 27.50 -1.60
CA GLY A 367 9.80 28.92 -1.26
C GLY A 367 11.24 29.42 -1.44
N SER A 368 12.18 28.54 -1.79
CA SER A 368 13.57 28.92 -2.12
C SER A 368 13.74 29.03 -3.64
N ASN A 369 14.58 29.95 -4.08
CA ASN A 369 15.06 30.08 -5.46
C ASN A 369 16.45 29.46 -5.68
N VAL A 370 17.07 28.86 -4.64
CA VAL A 370 18.44 28.40 -4.66
C VAL A 370 18.50 26.89 -4.54
N PHE A 371 19.13 26.23 -5.51
CA PHE A 371 19.56 24.85 -5.39
C PHE A 371 20.77 24.72 -4.48
N ARG A 372 20.75 23.78 -3.57
CA ARG A 372 21.83 23.46 -2.64
C ARG A 372 22.37 22.08 -2.92
N THR A 373 23.66 21.92 -3.00
CA THR A 373 24.34 20.65 -3.16
C THR A 373 24.12 19.80 -1.91
N ARG A 374 23.66 18.58 -2.10
CA ARG A 374 23.46 17.56 -1.06
C ARG A 374 24.53 16.49 -1.12
N PHE A 375 25.04 16.28 -2.33
CA PHE A 375 26.09 15.30 -2.60
C PHE A 375 26.91 15.79 -3.79
N ILE A 376 28.21 15.58 -3.74
CA ILE A 376 29.14 15.89 -4.83
C ILE A 376 30.24 14.85 -4.89
N ASN A 377 30.59 14.44 -6.09
CA ASN A 377 31.73 13.56 -6.32
C ASN A 377 32.34 13.81 -7.71
N VAL A 378 33.56 13.33 -7.91
CA VAL A 378 34.26 13.43 -9.18
C VAL A 378 34.54 12.05 -9.73
N LEU A 379 34.08 11.80 -10.95
CA LEU A 379 34.29 10.56 -11.70
C LEU A 379 35.37 10.80 -12.78
N GLN A 380 36.24 9.82 -12.93
CA GLN A 380 37.25 9.79 -13.99
C GLN A 380 36.94 8.76 -15.08
N SER A 381 35.80 8.27 -15.24
CA SER A 381 35.35 7.14 -16.02
C SER A 381 34.92 6.03 -15.11
N ASN A 382 33.69 5.68 -15.14
CA ASN A 382 33.11 4.51 -14.48
C ASN A 382 31.72 4.81 -13.90
N GLN A 383 31.36 4.04 -12.93
CA GLN A 383 30.11 4.14 -12.17
C GLN A 383 30.41 4.50 -10.73
N LEU A 384 29.62 5.39 -10.16
CA LEU A 384 29.56 5.66 -8.74
C LEU A 384 28.16 5.31 -8.23
N ILE A 385 28.09 4.39 -7.29
CA ILE A 385 26.87 4.13 -6.53
C ILE A 385 27.12 4.57 -5.11
N THR A 386 26.30 5.49 -4.61
CA THR A 386 26.31 5.93 -3.22
C THR A 386 25.03 5.51 -2.56
N LYS A 387 25.10 4.54 -1.66
CA LYS A 387 24.00 4.16 -0.80
C LYS A 387 24.14 4.87 0.54
N PHE A 388 23.07 5.49 0.99
CA PHE A 388 23.04 6.14 2.30
C PHE A 388 22.72 5.11 3.37
N GLU A 389 23.52 5.08 4.42
CA GLU A 389 23.25 4.24 5.60
C GLU A 389 21.93 4.65 6.28
N TYR A 390 21.68 5.96 6.29
CA TYR A 390 20.41 6.54 6.74
C TYR A 390 19.78 7.29 5.57
N PRO A 391 18.56 6.93 5.14
CA PRO A 391 17.89 7.62 4.07
C PRO A 391 17.77 9.13 4.32
N GLN A 392 18.01 9.92 3.29
CA GLN A 392 18.00 11.38 3.39
C GLN A 392 16.58 11.93 3.18
N PRO A 393 15.99 12.65 4.15
CA PRO A 393 14.63 13.16 4.01
C PRO A 393 14.59 14.44 3.17
N PHE A 394 13.62 14.48 2.24
CA PHE A 394 13.26 15.66 1.46
C PHE A 394 11.76 15.92 1.62
N PRO A 395 11.37 17.04 2.26
CA PRO A 395 9.96 17.36 2.48
C PRO A 395 9.22 17.61 1.16
N GLU A 396 7.90 17.65 1.26
CA GLU A 396 7.03 17.99 0.12
C GLU A 396 7.48 19.27 -0.62
N LYS A 397 7.12 19.35 -1.91
CA LYS A 397 7.38 20.49 -2.79
C LYS A 397 8.88 20.83 -2.97
N THR A 398 9.75 19.89 -2.63
CA THR A 398 11.20 20.02 -2.86
C THR A 398 11.55 19.55 -4.26
N ASP A 399 12.21 20.40 -5.04
CA ASP A 399 12.80 20.02 -6.33
C ASP A 399 14.16 19.35 -6.12
N LEU A 400 14.40 18.27 -6.84
CA LEU A 400 15.60 17.42 -6.78
C LEU A 400 16.16 17.22 -8.17
N GLU A 401 17.47 17.34 -8.35
CA GLU A 401 18.15 17.11 -9.62
C GLU A 401 19.50 16.43 -9.42
N CYS A 402 19.83 15.53 -10.35
CA CYS A 402 21.20 15.17 -10.62
C CYS A 402 21.79 16.16 -11.61
N ARG A 403 22.91 16.77 -11.27
CA ARG A 403 23.65 17.70 -12.13
C ARG A 403 25.07 17.23 -12.37
N VAL A 404 25.63 17.67 -13.46
CA VAL A 404 26.98 17.30 -13.87
C VAL A 404 27.67 18.44 -14.58
N THR A 405 28.97 18.49 -14.39
CA THR A 405 29.89 19.33 -15.17
C THR A 405 31.06 18.48 -15.61
N THR A 406 31.61 18.69 -16.78
CA THR A 406 32.80 17.98 -17.26
C THR A 406 33.90 18.94 -17.61
N ASN A 407 35.14 18.50 -17.53
CA ASN A 407 36.29 19.36 -17.91
C ASN A 407 36.48 19.43 -19.45
N THR A 408 35.58 18.84 -20.22
CA THR A 408 35.60 18.87 -21.69
C THR A 408 34.20 18.66 -22.25
N THR A 409 34.02 18.80 -23.56
CA THR A 409 32.76 18.58 -24.28
C THR A 409 32.56 17.13 -24.72
N SER A 410 31.32 16.79 -25.07
CA SER A 410 30.91 15.51 -25.70
C SER A 410 31.14 14.29 -24.81
N ASN A 411 30.61 14.34 -23.61
CA ASN A 411 30.63 13.24 -22.67
C ASN A 411 29.21 12.76 -22.40
N ALA A 412 29.00 11.44 -22.38
CA ALA A 412 27.71 10.85 -22.05
C ALA A 412 27.66 10.51 -20.57
N ILE A 413 26.64 11.01 -19.88
CA ILE A 413 26.44 10.84 -18.45
C ILE A 413 25.04 10.30 -18.19
N GLY A 414 24.97 9.21 -17.44
CA GLY A 414 23.74 8.68 -16.85
C GLY A 414 23.68 8.98 -15.36
N ALA A 415 22.49 9.21 -14.84
CA ALA A 415 22.26 9.32 -13.41
C ALA A 415 20.94 8.68 -13.03
N SER A 416 20.89 8.13 -11.82
CA SER A 416 19.64 7.66 -11.23
C SER A 416 19.66 7.90 -9.73
N PHE A 417 18.47 7.95 -9.14
CA PHE A 417 18.29 7.95 -7.70
C PHE A 417 17.00 7.24 -7.34
N GLN A 418 16.99 6.65 -6.17
CA GLN A 418 15.83 5.93 -5.66
C GLN A 418 15.61 6.18 -4.18
N GLY A 419 14.40 5.89 -3.73
CA GLY A 419 13.98 6.04 -2.35
C GLY A 419 12.52 5.69 -2.16
N VAL A 420 12.00 6.03 -1.01
CA VAL A 420 10.62 5.79 -0.62
C VAL A 420 9.90 7.10 -0.36
N LEU A 421 8.77 7.30 -1.03
CA LEU A 421 7.82 8.37 -0.71
C LEU A 421 6.91 7.88 0.42
N ILE A 422 6.88 8.61 1.51
CA ILE A 422 6.02 8.33 2.65
C ILE A 422 5.00 9.46 2.79
N LYS A 423 3.72 9.09 2.86
CA LYS A 423 2.64 10.05 3.08
C LYS A 423 2.79 10.69 4.46
N ASN A 424 2.76 12.02 4.50
CA ASN A 424 2.82 12.75 5.76
C ASN A 424 1.55 12.42 6.57
N THR A 425 1.72 12.06 7.83
CA THR A 425 0.60 11.95 8.78
C THR A 425 0.13 13.35 9.15
N ALA A 426 -1.19 13.56 9.07
CA ALA A 426 -1.83 14.82 9.50
C ALA A 426 -1.69 15.01 11.01
#